data_8294bb83d112b657c8496e54a7e70e59
#
_entry.id   8294bb83d112b657c8496e54a7e70e59
#
_cell.length_a   1.000
_cell.length_b   1.000
_cell.length_c   1.000
_cell.angle_alpha   90.00
_cell.angle_beta   90.00
_cell.angle_gamma   90.00
#
_symmetry.space_group_name_H-M   'P 1'
#
loop_
_entity.id
_entity.type
_entity.pdbx_description
1 polymer ?
#
loop_
_entity_poly.entity_id
_entity_poly.type
_entity_poly.pdbx_seq_one_letter_code
_entity_poly.pdbx_strand_id
1 'polypeptide(L)'
;MKQRSAYIVLTRIHFGDTVLGPVLFKRLFFERALLWVAFFMGSIFANNVCAQKVYDFNATCVQAYTEVNKLKIAPATALIAKAKQQNPQNLIPVLLDAYTDFYVLFLLENPADYKFRFKNFERTIEALEEGPKNNPLYNYCLSNVYIHRAMVSLKFGHFWDAGWDIRRSFMLADENHKKFPAFTGDDLLYGALQGIVGTVPKGYQWLTNLLGMRGSQKEGMKMVANFANGTDVWAKLFSPESHFIYPYLLFHLQNEKDAALAFIKDKKLDLVNNHLHAWTAANLALNHKASSQTKSIIENRNKSADYVSLPFWDFELGCAKLYALDLDGATPLLTKYTEQFKGNFYIKDALQKLSWANFLKGDMRAAEAARKQIFLRGGTDTDADKQALKEAKLGVWPNPLLLKARLLTDGGYAKEALALLQGKQQQFTNPLDKLEYVYRIGRIYEDLGKETEAIAFYKETIKLGANQTAYFAARAALQAGQILEKRGQKQEAISFYEQCLAMEEHSYKNSLDQRAKA
;
A
#
# COMPACT_ATOMS: atom_id res chain seq x y z
N MET A 1 22.65 58.50 -23.67
CA MET A 1 23.06 59.88 -23.33
C MET A 1 23.80 59.86 -21.99
N LYS A 2 24.99 60.46 -22.00
CA LYS A 2 25.90 60.92 -20.96
C LYS A 2 26.74 59.84 -20.24
N GLN A 3 27.95 59.69 -20.82
CA GLN A 3 29.24 59.40 -20.19
C GLN A 3 29.53 60.40 -19.04
N ARG A 4 30.20 59.94 -17.96
CA ARG A 4 31.11 60.76 -17.18
C ARG A 4 32.36 59.98 -16.84
N SER A 5 33.45 60.45 -17.45
CA SER A 5 34.85 60.13 -17.12
C SER A 5 35.19 60.63 -15.71
N ALA A 6 36.01 59.87 -15.01
CA ALA A 6 36.74 60.33 -13.82
C ALA A 6 38.24 60.32 -14.12
N TYR A 7 38.81 61.52 -14.06
CA TYR A 7 40.26 61.78 -14.22
C TYR A 7 41.06 61.30 -13.01
N ILE A 8 42.15 60.60 -13.26
CA ILE A 8 43.16 60.28 -12.25
C ILE A 8 44.21 61.43 -12.26
N VAL A 9 44.35 62.07 -11.11
CA VAL A 9 45.40 63.08 -10.88
C VAL A 9 46.67 62.36 -10.38
N LEU A 10 47.72 62.43 -11.20
CA LEU A 10 49.11 62.03 -10.83
C LEU A 10 49.80 63.15 -10.08
N THR A 11 50.04 63.01 -8.79
CA THR A 11 50.99 63.84 -8.04
C THR A 11 52.37 63.22 -8.08
N ARG A 12 53.31 63.98 -8.71
CA ARG A 12 54.75 63.73 -8.70
C ARG A 12 55.29 63.97 -7.29
N ILE A 13 55.94 62.98 -6.70
CA ILE A 13 56.82 63.15 -5.54
C ILE A 13 58.25 62.94 -6.04
N HIS A 14 59.05 64.01 -5.93
CA HIS A 14 60.49 63.99 -6.15
C HIS A 14 61.17 63.32 -4.94
N PHE A 15 62.02 62.31 -5.18
CA PHE A 15 62.98 61.83 -4.20
C PHE A 15 64.37 61.88 -4.84
N GLY A 16 65.26 62.49 -4.06
CA GLY A 16 66.66 62.74 -4.43
C GLY A 16 67.51 61.48 -4.56
N ASP A 17 68.57 61.68 -5.26
CA ASP A 17 69.59 60.73 -5.62
C ASP A 17 70.31 60.05 -4.42
N THR A 18 70.14 58.75 -4.26
CA THR A 18 71.10 57.88 -3.64
C THR A 18 71.15 56.54 -4.39
N VAL A 19 72.25 56.32 -5.03
CA VAL A 19 72.55 55.11 -5.81
C VAL A 19 72.72 53.93 -4.83
N LEU A 20 71.71 53.08 -4.70
CA LEU A 20 71.89 51.73 -4.18
C LEU A 20 71.35 50.75 -5.19
N GLY A 21 72.22 49.87 -5.58
CA GLY A 21 72.20 49.09 -6.80
C GLY A 21 70.94 48.24 -7.11
N PRO A 22 70.79 47.97 -8.44
CA PRO A 22 69.63 47.24 -8.99
C PRO A 22 69.49 45.77 -8.57
N VAL A 23 70.44 45.24 -7.80
CA VAL A 23 70.51 43.84 -7.40
C VAL A 23 69.67 43.54 -6.19
N LEU A 24 69.50 44.48 -5.25
CA LEU A 24 68.65 44.25 -4.05
C LEU A 24 67.16 44.33 -4.35
N PHE A 25 66.75 45.18 -5.30
CA PHE A 25 65.30 45.34 -5.66
C PHE A 25 64.80 44.13 -6.46
N LYS A 26 65.67 43.51 -7.30
CA LYS A 26 65.28 42.27 -8.00
C LYS A 26 65.16 41.08 -7.06
N ARG A 27 65.94 41.00 -5.99
CA ARG A 27 65.90 39.88 -5.03
C ARG A 27 64.66 39.94 -4.16
N LEU A 28 64.31 41.09 -3.64
CA LEU A 28 63.08 41.29 -2.85
C LEU A 28 61.79 41.14 -3.68
N PHE A 29 61.82 41.49 -4.96
CA PHE A 29 60.66 41.30 -5.86
C PHE A 29 60.50 39.84 -6.25
N PHE A 30 61.59 39.13 -6.44
CA PHE A 30 61.59 37.68 -6.78
C PHE A 30 61.15 36.83 -5.58
N GLU A 31 61.62 37.14 -4.37
CA GLU A 31 61.19 36.42 -3.15
C GLU A 31 59.72 36.70 -2.78
N ARG A 32 59.23 37.92 -2.99
CA ARG A 32 57.81 38.22 -2.82
C ARG A 32 56.95 37.60 -3.92
N ALA A 33 57.39 37.56 -5.16
CA ALA A 33 56.70 36.90 -6.25
C ALA A 33 56.65 35.37 -6.04
N LEU A 34 57.72 34.74 -5.54
CA LEU A 34 57.75 33.33 -5.15
C LEU A 34 56.78 33.01 -4.00
N LEU A 35 56.67 33.90 -2.99
CA LEU A 35 55.71 33.77 -1.90
C LEU A 35 54.26 33.92 -2.38
N TRP A 36 53.98 34.83 -3.31
CA TRP A 36 52.67 34.95 -3.93
C TRP A 36 52.33 33.77 -4.86
N VAL A 37 53.29 33.24 -5.61
CA VAL A 37 53.12 32.01 -6.39
C VAL A 37 52.91 30.78 -5.51
N ALA A 38 53.68 30.67 -4.41
CA ALA A 38 53.48 29.60 -3.42
C ALA A 38 52.13 29.74 -2.66
N PHE A 39 51.69 30.96 -2.35
CA PHE A 39 50.37 31.21 -1.77
C PHE A 39 49.24 30.96 -2.76
N PHE A 40 49.41 31.34 -4.04
CA PHE A 40 48.43 31.02 -5.10
C PHE A 40 48.45 29.53 -5.45
N MET A 41 49.60 28.86 -5.50
CA MET A 41 49.63 27.39 -5.66
C MET A 41 49.11 26.67 -4.44
N GLY A 42 49.34 27.13 -3.22
CA GLY A 42 48.75 26.59 -2.00
C GLY A 42 47.23 26.77 -1.95
N SER A 43 46.67 27.87 -2.50
CA SER A 43 45.23 28.08 -2.62
C SER A 43 44.60 27.31 -3.78
N ILE A 44 45.35 26.94 -4.83
CA ILE A 44 44.88 26.07 -5.93
C ILE A 44 44.86 24.59 -5.48
N PHE A 45 45.74 24.22 -4.53
CA PHE A 45 45.77 22.88 -3.90
C PHE A 45 44.96 22.81 -2.58
N ALA A 46 44.26 23.87 -2.18
CA ALA A 46 43.09 23.71 -1.34
C ALA A 46 42.03 22.99 -2.19
N ASN A 47 42.34 21.71 -2.50
CA ASN A 47 41.34 20.80 -3.00
C ASN A 47 40.13 20.99 -2.07
N ASN A 48 39.05 21.55 -2.60
CA ASN A 48 37.73 21.24 -2.11
C ASN A 48 37.67 19.70 -2.18
N VAL A 49 38.07 19.04 -1.12
CA VAL A 49 37.67 17.66 -0.86
C VAL A 49 36.15 17.80 -0.65
N CYS A 50 35.44 17.88 -1.79
CA CYS A 50 33.98 17.74 -1.77
C CYS A 50 33.78 16.38 -1.14
N ALA A 51 33.38 16.37 0.11
CA ALA A 51 33.23 15.12 0.84
C ALA A 51 32.27 14.23 0.03
N GLN A 52 32.78 13.10 -0.41
CA GLN A 52 32.08 12.19 -1.32
C GLN A 52 30.77 11.74 -0.68
N LYS A 53 29.67 11.80 -1.43
CA LYS A 53 28.38 11.22 -1.02
C LYS A 53 28.52 9.73 -0.74
N VAL A 54 27.84 9.27 0.30
CA VAL A 54 27.87 7.87 0.73
C VAL A 54 26.47 7.37 1.04
N TYR A 55 26.29 6.06 1.00
CA TYR A 55 25.10 5.37 1.49
C TYR A 55 25.49 4.57 2.73
N ASP A 56 25.09 5.05 3.91
CA ASP A 56 25.46 4.43 5.18
C ASP A 56 24.23 4.29 6.09
N PHE A 57 23.77 3.04 6.30
CA PHE A 57 22.78 2.70 7.31
C PHE A 57 23.41 2.65 8.69
N ASN A 58 23.98 3.78 9.15
CA ASN A 58 24.49 3.88 10.51
C ASN A 58 23.37 3.72 11.56
N ALA A 59 23.75 3.60 12.84
CA ALA A 59 22.80 3.31 13.91
C ALA A 59 21.64 4.31 13.99
N THR A 60 21.89 5.62 13.74
CA THR A 60 20.82 6.64 13.72
C THR A 60 19.87 6.45 12.56
N CYS A 61 20.37 6.10 11.37
CA CYS A 61 19.56 5.78 10.19
C CYS A 61 18.72 4.51 10.40
N VAL A 62 19.30 3.46 10.98
CA VAL A 62 18.58 2.22 11.32
C VAL A 62 17.44 2.49 12.30
N GLN A 63 17.71 3.31 13.32
CA GLN A 63 16.68 3.72 14.29
C GLN A 63 15.57 4.54 13.62
N ALA A 64 15.91 5.50 12.76
CA ALA A 64 14.96 6.29 12.00
C ALA A 64 14.11 5.41 11.07
N TYR A 65 14.73 4.47 10.35
CA TYR A 65 14.05 3.48 9.50
C TYR A 65 13.05 2.63 10.30
N THR A 66 13.46 2.20 11.50
CA THR A 66 12.59 1.44 12.39
C THR A 66 11.38 2.25 12.84
N GLU A 67 11.57 3.50 13.25
CA GLU A 67 10.48 4.35 13.73
C GLU A 67 9.52 4.76 12.60
N VAL A 68 10.02 5.03 11.38
CA VAL A 68 9.14 5.34 10.24
C VAL A 68 8.27 4.13 9.86
N ASN A 69 8.82 2.91 9.91
CA ASN A 69 8.06 1.68 9.65
C ASN A 69 7.12 1.27 10.79
N LYS A 70 7.26 1.86 11.98
CA LYS A 70 6.24 1.79 13.03
C LYS A 70 5.12 2.80 12.85
N LEU A 71 5.19 3.67 11.83
CA LEU A 71 4.35 4.83 11.58
C LEU A 71 4.46 5.91 12.68
N LYS A 72 5.63 6.05 13.29
CA LYS A 72 6.00 7.13 14.20
C LYS A 72 6.73 8.24 13.44
N ILE A 73 6.00 9.03 12.68
CA ILE A 73 6.58 9.97 11.72
C ILE A 73 7.34 11.10 12.41
N ALA A 74 6.83 11.70 13.48
CA ALA A 74 7.53 12.79 14.17
C ALA A 74 8.84 12.34 14.84
N PRO A 75 8.90 11.22 15.60
CA PRO A 75 10.14 10.65 16.09
C PRO A 75 11.13 10.29 14.97
N ALA A 76 10.66 9.69 13.88
CA ALA A 76 11.50 9.36 12.73
C ALA A 76 12.12 10.61 12.10
N THR A 77 11.32 11.67 11.87
CA THR A 77 11.80 12.95 11.32
C THR A 77 12.90 13.59 12.19
N ALA A 78 12.76 13.52 13.52
CA ALA A 78 13.79 14.02 14.43
C ALA A 78 15.11 13.24 14.30
N LEU A 79 15.03 11.90 14.18
CA LEU A 79 16.20 11.05 13.95
C LEU A 79 16.84 11.28 12.57
N ILE A 80 16.03 11.49 11.53
CA ILE A 80 16.50 11.82 10.18
C ILE A 80 17.27 13.16 10.21
N ALA A 81 16.72 14.18 10.86
CA ALA A 81 17.39 15.47 11.03
C ALA A 81 18.73 15.33 11.77
N LYS A 82 18.77 14.54 12.83
CA LYS A 82 20.00 14.22 13.57
C LYS A 82 21.02 13.51 12.67
N ALA A 83 20.61 12.52 11.88
CA ALA A 83 21.49 11.80 10.97
C ALA A 83 22.10 12.71 9.89
N LYS A 84 21.31 13.65 9.34
CA LYS A 84 21.80 14.69 8.40
C LYS A 84 22.83 15.62 9.02
N GLN A 85 22.64 15.99 10.28
CA GLN A 85 23.63 16.81 11.01
C GLN A 85 24.92 16.04 11.30
N GLN A 86 24.82 14.74 11.65
CA GLN A 86 25.98 13.89 11.93
C GLN A 86 26.85 13.64 10.68
N ASN A 87 26.22 13.42 9.54
CA ASN A 87 26.90 13.23 8.27
C ASN A 87 26.09 13.80 7.10
N PRO A 88 26.32 15.06 6.69
CA PRO A 88 25.61 15.69 5.57
C PRO A 88 25.85 15.02 4.21
N GLN A 89 26.85 14.15 4.11
CA GLN A 89 27.16 13.42 2.88
C GLN A 89 26.44 12.05 2.80
N ASN A 90 25.81 11.62 3.89
CA ASN A 90 25.04 10.38 3.91
C ASN A 90 23.69 10.56 3.23
N LEU A 91 23.41 9.76 2.21
CA LEU A 91 22.17 9.80 1.41
C LEU A 91 21.02 8.95 2.01
N ILE A 92 21.30 8.09 2.99
CA ILE A 92 20.23 7.30 3.63
C ILE A 92 19.21 8.19 4.34
N PRO A 93 19.56 9.26 5.08
CA PRO A 93 18.57 10.19 5.63
C PRO A 93 17.66 10.83 4.56
N VAL A 94 18.16 11.03 3.34
CA VAL A 94 17.39 11.58 2.21
C VAL A 94 16.36 10.56 1.73
N LEU A 95 16.73 9.28 1.62
CA LEU A 95 15.80 8.18 1.37
C LEU A 95 14.71 8.11 2.43
N LEU A 96 15.08 8.22 3.72
CA LEU A 96 14.13 8.11 4.83
C LEU A 96 13.14 9.27 4.90
N ASP A 97 13.49 10.47 4.41
CA ASP A 97 12.50 11.54 4.19
C ASP A 97 11.42 11.10 3.19
N ALA A 98 11.80 10.46 2.09
CA ALA A 98 10.83 9.95 1.12
C ALA A 98 9.92 8.87 1.71
N TYR A 99 10.42 8.03 2.63
CA TYR A 99 9.58 7.09 3.37
C TYR A 99 8.54 7.80 4.24
N THR A 100 8.92 8.90 4.93
CA THR A 100 7.95 9.66 5.71
C THR A 100 6.88 10.31 4.83
N ASP A 101 7.26 10.89 3.71
CA ASP A 101 6.33 11.48 2.75
C ASP A 101 5.43 10.41 2.12
N PHE A 102 5.97 9.24 1.78
CA PHE A 102 5.23 8.10 1.28
C PHE A 102 4.13 7.66 2.26
N TYR A 103 4.46 7.35 3.50
CA TYR A 103 3.46 6.88 4.45
C TYR A 103 2.39 7.92 4.75
N VAL A 104 2.75 9.19 4.89
CA VAL A 104 1.77 10.27 5.09
C VAL A 104 0.83 10.38 3.90
N LEU A 105 1.36 10.43 2.68
CA LEU A 105 0.54 10.61 1.48
C LEU A 105 -0.30 9.38 1.15
N PHE A 106 0.29 8.19 1.26
CA PHE A 106 -0.37 6.94 0.91
C PHE A 106 -1.47 6.54 1.90
N LEU A 107 -1.25 6.78 3.21
CA LEU A 107 -2.18 6.36 4.25
C LEU A 107 -3.24 7.41 4.60
N LEU A 108 -2.93 8.71 4.48
CA LEU A 108 -3.88 9.76 4.82
C LEU A 108 -4.63 10.31 3.59
N GLU A 109 -4.10 10.13 2.40
CA GLU A 109 -4.67 10.57 1.12
C GLU A 109 -5.18 12.03 1.15
N ASN A 110 -4.50 12.90 1.94
CA ASN A 110 -4.91 14.28 2.08
C ASN A 110 -4.43 15.13 0.90
N PRO A 111 -5.33 15.74 0.09
CA PRO A 111 -4.91 16.58 -1.05
C PRO A 111 -4.06 17.79 -0.67
N ALA A 112 -4.22 18.34 0.55
CA ALA A 112 -3.39 19.44 1.01
C ALA A 112 -1.94 18.98 1.24
N ASP A 113 -1.74 17.83 1.90
CA ASP A 113 -0.41 17.26 2.07
C ASP A 113 0.24 16.87 0.74
N TYR A 114 -0.54 16.31 -0.19
CA TYR A 114 -0.06 15.98 -1.55
C TYR A 114 0.56 17.18 -2.24
N LYS A 115 -0.11 18.32 -2.21
CA LYS A 115 0.35 19.56 -2.85
C LYS A 115 1.74 20.01 -2.38
N PHE A 116 2.11 19.73 -1.11
CA PHE A 116 3.38 20.14 -0.53
C PHE A 116 4.45 19.03 -0.58
N ARG A 117 4.07 17.78 -0.29
CA ARG A 117 5.01 16.68 -0.10
C ARG A 117 5.38 15.95 -1.39
N PHE A 118 4.46 15.84 -2.36
CA PHE A 118 4.69 15.04 -3.56
C PHE A 118 5.93 15.47 -4.35
N LYS A 119 6.19 16.76 -4.47
CA LYS A 119 7.37 17.31 -5.14
C LYS A 119 8.70 16.95 -4.46
N ASN A 120 8.66 16.50 -3.21
CA ASN A 120 9.87 16.10 -2.50
C ASN A 120 10.46 14.80 -3.07
N PHE A 121 9.63 13.93 -3.68
CA PHE A 121 10.13 12.73 -4.35
C PHE A 121 11.13 13.06 -5.46
N GLU A 122 10.87 14.09 -6.28
CA GLU A 122 11.77 14.54 -7.34
C GLU A 122 13.11 15.03 -6.76
N ARG A 123 13.04 15.90 -5.75
CA ARG A 123 14.25 16.37 -5.04
C ARG A 123 15.03 15.25 -4.41
N THR A 124 14.36 14.24 -3.87
CA THR A 124 15.00 13.05 -3.30
C THR A 124 15.71 12.25 -4.38
N ILE A 125 15.09 12.06 -5.56
CA ILE A 125 15.69 11.36 -6.69
C ILE A 125 16.96 12.10 -7.14
N GLU A 126 16.86 13.42 -7.38
CA GLU A 126 18.00 14.26 -7.77
C GLU A 126 19.17 14.14 -6.77
N ALA A 127 18.89 14.21 -5.46
CA ALA A 127 19.91 14.08 -4.44
C ALA A 127 20.54 12.69 -4.38
N LEU A 128 19.75 11.63 -4.56
CA LEU A 128 20.24 10.24 -4.59
C LEU A 128 21.11 9.97 -5.83
N GLU A 129 20.81 10.62 -6.96
CA GLU A 129 21.61 10.48 -8.20
C GLU A 129 23.03 11.05 -8.10
N GLU A 130 23.31 11.91 -7.09
CA GLU A 130 24.65 12.39 -6.77
C GLU A 130 25.54 11.31 -6.12
N GLY A 131 24.97 10.20 -5.68
CA GLY A 131 25.67 9.15 -4.96
C GLY A 131 26.56 8.25 -5.84
N PRO A 132 27.42 7.42 -5.22
CA PRO A 132 28.32 6.52 -5.93
C PRO A 132 27.56 5.39 -6.65
N LYS A 133 27.58 5.41 -8.00
CA LYS A 133 26.88 4.46 -8.88
C LYS A 133 27.38 3.01 -8.79
N ASN A 134 28.56 2.79 -8.20
CA ASN A 134 29.11 1.46 -7.97
C ASN A 134 28.73 0.88 -6.58
N ASN A 135 27.83 1.53 -5.86
CA ASN A 135 27.28 1.04 -4.61
C ASN A 135 25.92 0.38 -4.87
N PRO A 136 25.62 -0.83 -4.36
CA PRO A 136 24.31 -1.47 -4.55
C PRO A 136 23.15 -0.66 -3.97
N LEU A 137 23.38 0.17 -2.95
CA LEU A 137 22.38 1.06 -2.40
C LEU A 137 21.98 2.22 -3.33
N TYR A 138 22.76 2.51 -4.40
CA TYR A 138 22.40 3.54 -5.38
C TYR A 138 21.09 3.19 -6.10
N ASN A 139 21.05 2.08 -6.81
CA ASN A 139 19.85 1.63 -7.51
C ASN A 139 18.74 1.20 -6.54
N TYR A 140 19.10 0.60 -5.39
CA TYR A 140 18.15 0.25 -4.35
C TYR A 140 17.36 1.47 -3.85
N CYS A 141 18.04 2.55 -3.47
CA CYS A 141 17.39 3.76 -2.97
C CYS A 141 16.48 4.40 -4.04
N LEU A 142 16.98 4.55 -5.26
CA LEU A 142 16.22 5.11 -6.37
C LEU A 142 14.98 4.26 -6.69
N SER A 143 15.14 2.93 -6.77
CA SER A 143 14.04 2.01 -7.02
C SER A 143 12.92 2.16 -5.96
N ASN A 144 13.29 2.27 -4.68
CA ASN A 144 12.33 2.48 -3.59
C ASN A 144 11.60 3.82 -3.72
N VAL A 145 12.29 4.91 -4.03
CA VAL A 145 11.65 6.22 -4.19
C VAL A 145 10.68 6.23 -5.38
N TYR A 146 11.07 5.61 -6.50
CA TYR A 146 10.19 5.50 -7.67
C TYR A 146 8.92 4.68 -7.37
N ILE A 147 9.03 3.53 -6.68
CA ILE A 147 7.83 2.75 -6.34
C ILE A 147 6.93 3.48 -5.34
N HIS A 148 7.51 4.18 -4.35
CA HIS A 148 6.75 5.00 -3.41
C HIS A 148 5.98 6.11 -4.13
N ARG A 149 6.66 6.85 -5.04
CA ARG A 149 6.02 7.89 -5.84
C ARG A 149 4.91 7.33 -6.72
N ALA A 150 5.13 6.17 -7.34
CA ALA A 150 4.13 5.46 -8.13
C ALA A 150 2.89 5.09 -7.31
N MET A 151 3.07 4.52 -6.12
CA MET A 151 1.95 4.13 -5.25
C MET A 151 1.14 5.34 -4.79
N VAL A 152 1.80 6.46 -4.48
CA VAL A 152 1.13 7.73 -4.18
C VAL A 152 0.38 8.24 -5.42
N SER A 153 1.01 8.22 -6.59
CA SER A 153 0.37 8.64 -7.85
C SER A 153 -0.90 7.84 -8.15
N LEU A 154 -0.88 6.52 -7.92
CA LEU A 154 -2.08 5.66 -8.06
C LEU A 154 -3.21 6.12 -7.12
N LYS A 155 -2.89 6.45 -5.86
CA LYS A 155 -3.85 6.94 -4.87
C LYS A 155 -4.53 8.24 -5.27
N PHE A 156 -3.81 9.10 -5.99
CA PHE A 156 -4.29 10.40 -6.44
C PHE A 156 -4.76 10.41 -7.91
N GLY A 157 -4.87 9.23 -8.55
CA GLY A 157 -5.44 9.09 -9.90
C GLY A 157 -4.49 9.39 -11.05
N HIS A 158 -3.19 9.54 -10.81
CA HIS A 158 -2.17 9.79 -11.82
C HIS A 158 -1.61 8.47 -12.39
N PHE A 159 -2.45 7.70 -13.07
CA PHE A 159 -2.13 6.33 -13.50
C PHE A 159 -0.98 6.24 -14.51
N TRP A 160 -0.84 7.21 -15.41
CA TRP A 160 0.24 7.22 -16.40
C TRP A 160 1.60 7.47 -15.75
N ASP A 161 1.69 8.45 -14.87
CA ASP A 161 2.93 8.75 -14.14
C ASP A 161 3.33 7.56 -13.26
N ALA A 162 2.36 6.96 -12.58
CA ALA A 162 2.57 5.74 -11.80
C ALA A 162 3.13 4.59 -12.65
N GLY A 163 2.60 4.39 -13.87
CA GLY A 163 3.09 3.35 -14.77
C GLY A 163 4.56 3.53 -15.16
N TRP A 164 4.97 4.76 -15.46
CA TRP A 164 6.38 5.06 -15.76
C TRP A 164 7.30 4.88 -14.55
N ASP A 165 6.85 5.27 -13.38
CA ASP A 165 7.60 5.12 -12.13
C ASP A 165 7.73 3.64 -11.72
N ILE A 166 6.68 2.83 -11.87
CA ILE A 166 6.75 1.37 -11.67
C ILE A 166 7.78 0.76 -12.60
N ARG A 167 7.74 1.14 -13.89
CA ARG A 167 8.74 0.67 -14.85
C ARG A 167 10.15 1.08 -14.46
N ARG A 168 10.36 2.34 -14.05
CA ARG A 168 11.67 2.83 -13.64
C ARG A 168 12.19 2.08 -12.42
N SER A 169 11.35 1.88 -11.42
CA SER A 169 11.65 1.09 -10.23
C SER A 169 12.05 -0.34 -10.59
N PHE A 170 11.26 -1.01 -11.44
CA PHE A 170 11.54 -2.37 -11.90
C PHE A 170 12.91 -2.47 -12.60
N MET A 171 13.20 -1.57 -13.53
CA MET A 171 14.47 -1.59 -14.30
C MET A 171 15.68 -1.36 -13.40
N LEU A 172 15.59 -0.45 -12.43
CA LEU A 172 16.66 -0.20 -11.46
C LEU A 172 16.92 -1.40 -10.54
N ALA A 173 15.84 -2.03 -10.07
CA ALA A 173 15.94 -3.22 -9.22
C ALA A 173 16.52 -4.43 -9.99
N ASP A 174 16.09 -4.65 -11.24
CA ASP A 174 16.60 -5.70 -12.12
C ASP A 174 18.08 -5.51 -12.45
N GLU A 175 18.48 -4.27 -12.78
CA GLU A 175 19.88 -3.93 -13.02
C GLU A 175 20.74 -4.17 -11.77
N ASN A 176 20.25 -3.74 -10.60
CA ASN A 176 20.97 -3.89 -9.34
C ASN A 176 21.16 -5.35 -8.96
N HIS A 177 20.11 -6.14 -9.06
CA HIS A 177 20.13 -7.58 -8.78
C HIS A 177 21.14 -8.33 -9.68
N LYS A 178 21.26 -7.94 -10.96
CA LYS A 178 22.23 -8.50 -11.89
C LYS A 178 23.67 -8.05 -11.60
N LYS A 179 23.84 -6.78 -11.25
CA LYS A 179 25.16 -6.16 -11.03
C LYS A 179 25.74 -6.55 -9.68
N PHE A 180 24.92 -6.74 -8.67
CA PHE A 180 25.33 -7.01 -7.29
C PHE A 180 24.63 -8.25 -6.71
N PRO A 181 24.86 -9.46 -7.23
CA PRO A 181 24.13 -10.66 -6.84
C PRO A 181 24.34 -11.07 -5.36
N ALA A 182 25.36 -10.54 -4.70
CA ALA A 182 25.59 -10.75 -3.26
C ALA A 182 24.81 -9.77 -2.37
N PHE A 183 24.16 -8.75 -2.94
CA PHE A 183 23.35 -7.78 -2.21
C PHE A 183 21.91 -8.26 -2.12
N THR A 184 21.56 -8.96 -1.03
CA THR A 184 20.22 -9.48 -0.80
C THR A 184 19.17 -8.40 -0.49
N GLY A 185 19.58 -7.16 -0.22
CA GLY A 185 18.67 -6.04 0.09
C GLY A 185 17.63 -5.76 -1.00
N ASP A 186 17.92 -6.12 -2.27
CA ASP A 186 16.98 -5.96 -3.38
C ASP A 186 15.87 -7.01 -3.41
N ASP A 187 16.08 -8.17 -2.79
CA ASP A 187 15.22 -9.34 -2.97
C ASP A 187 13.76 -9.08 -2.54
N LEU A 188 13.56 -8.17 -1.60
CA LEU A 188 12.22 -7.78 -1.19
C LEU A 188 11.49 -7.02 -2.31
N LEU A 189 12.06 -5.90 -2.76
CA LEU A 189 11.41 -5.03 -3.75
C LEU A 189 11.40 -5.68 -5.13
N TYR A 190 12.53 -6.21 -5.58
CA TYR A 190 12.63 -6.86 -6.87
C TYR A 190 11.73 -8.09 -6.96
N GLY A 191 11.72 -8.94 -5.92
CA GLY A 191 10.85 -10.09 -5.84
C GLY A 191 9.36 -9.71 -5.85
N ALA A 192 8.96 -8.66 -5.11
CA ALA A 192 7.60 -8.15 -5.12
C ALA A 192 7.18 -7.64 -6.51
N LEU A 193 8.04 -6.86 -7.17
CA LEU A 193 7.79 -6.36 -8.53
C LEU A 193 7.73 -7.49 -9.55
N GLN A 194 8.63 -8.47 -9.48
CA GLN A 194 8.61 -9.69 -10.31
C GLN A 194 7.29 -10.46 -10.13
N GLY A 195 6.87 -10.63 -8.88
CA GLY A 195 5.63 -11.31 -8.54
C GLY A 195 4.40 -10.61 -9.13
N ILE A 196 4.30 -9.29 -8.95
CA ILE A 196 3.18 -8.47 -9.44
C ILE A 196 3.15 -8.46 -10.99
N VAL A 197 4.28 -8.23 -11.65
CA VAL A 197 4.36 -8.24 -13.13
C VAL A 197 3.99 -9.62 -13.67
N GLY A 198 4.36 -10.69 -12.97
CA GLY A 198 4.02 -12.08 -13.33
C GLY A 198 2.52 -12.41 -13.29
N THR A 199 1.69 -11.59 -12.62
CA THR A 199 0.23 -11.77 -12.61
C THR A 199 -0.51 -11.11 -13.77
N VAL A 200 0.19 -10.33 -14.59
CA VAL A 200 -0.42 -9.69 -15.77
C VAL A 200 -0.96 -10.78 -16.71
N PRO A 201 -2.27 -10.75 -17.05
CA PRO A 201 -2.88 -11.78 -17.88
C PRO A 201 -2.16 -11.95 -19.22
N LYS A 202 -2.10 -13.19 -19.73
CA LYS A 202 -1.38 -13.54 -20.98
C LYS A 202 -1.70 -12.61 -22.17
N GLY A 203 -2.95 -12.17 -22.30
CA GLY A 203 -3.38 -11.24 -23.34
C GLY A 203 -2.74 -9.84 -23.27
N TYR A 204 -2.22 -9.45 -22.11
CA TYR A 204 -1.57 -8.14 -21.87
C TYR A 204 -0.07 -8.25 -21.62
N GLN A 205 0.52 -9.45 -21.56
CA GLN A 205 1.95 -9.65 -21.33
C GLN A 205 2.84 -9.03 -22.42
N TRP A 206 2.31 -8.88 -23.64
CA TRP A 206 3.01 -8.19 -24.72
C TRP A 206 3.35 -6.73 -24.34
N LEU A 207 2.47 -6.05 -23.57
CA LEU A 207 2.69 -4.68 -23.11
C LEU A 207 3.81 -4.61 -22.07
N THR A 208 3.81 -5.50 -21.07
CA THR A 208 4.89 -5.56 -20.09
C THR A 208 6.22 -5.94 -20.73
N ASN A 209 6.21 -6.85 -21.72
CA ASN A 209 7.40 -7.20 -22.48
C ASN A 209 7.93 -6.02 -23.31
N LEU A 210 7.05 -5.26 -23.97
CA LEU A 210 7.41 -4.05 -24.70
C LEU A 210 8.02 -2.99 -23.78
N LEU A 211 7.54 -2.89 -22.55
CA LEU A 211 8.08 -2.01 -21.52
C LEU A 211 9.38 -2.56 -20.87
N GLY A 212 9.85 -3.74 -21.28
CA GLY A 212 11.04 -4.39 -20.74
C GLY A 212 10.82 -5.05 -19.36
N MET A 213 9.58 -5.14 -18.89
CA MET A 213 9.25 -5.76 -17.61
C MET A 213 8.85 -7.22 -17.83
N ARG A 214 9.68 -8.14 -17.38
CA ARG A 214 9.38 -9.58 -17.38
C ARG A 214 9.32 -10.06 -15.95
N GLY A 215 8.19 -10.66 -15.55
CA GLY A 215 7.97 -11.13 -14.19
C GLY A 215 7.51 -12.57 -14.15
N SER A 216 7.76 -13.20 -13.02
CA SER A 216 7.27 -14.52 -12.66
C SER A 216 6.69 -14.45 -11.25
N GLN A 217 5.40 -14.70 -11.12
CA GLN A 217 4.74 -14.73 -9.80
C GLN A 217 5.45 -15.75 -8.88
N LYS A 218 5.75 -16.94 -9.40
CA LYS A 218 6.38 -18.02 -8.63
C LYS A 218 7.77 -17.62 -8.12
N GLU A 219 8.63 -17.14 -9.01
CA GLU A 219 10.01 -16.79 -8.63
C GLU A 219 10.05 -15.53 -7.75
N GLY A 220 9.24 -14.53 -8.08
CA GLY A 220 9.12 -13.31 -7.25
C GLY A 220 8.65 -13.62 -5.84
N MET A 221 7.59 -14.41 -5.69
CA MET A 221 7.10 -14.79 -4.35
C MET A 221 8.09 -15.66 -3.59
N LYS A 222 8.84 -16.55 -4.25
CA LYS A 222 9.91 -17.32 -3.62
C LYS A 222 11.02 -16.41 -3.10
N MET A 223 11.40 -15.39 -3.86
CA MET A 223 12.42 -14.40 -3.47
C MET A 223 11.98 -13.62 -2.23
N VAL A 224 10.75 -13.07 -2.25
CA VAL A 224 10.18 -12.35 -1.09
C VAL A 224 10.07 -13.27 0.14
N ALA A 225 9.64 -14.53 -0.04
CA ALA A 225 9.53 -15.50 1.06
C ALA A 225 10.89 -15.79 1.69
N ASN A 226 11.92 -16.03 0.88
CA ASN A 226 13.29 -16.26 1.35
C ASN A 226 13.81 -15.05 2.12
N PHE A 227 13.58 -13.84 1.61
CA PHE A 227 14.00 -12.60 2.27
C PHE A 227 13.28 -12.38 3.61
N ALA A 228 11.94 -12.50 3.64
CA ALA A 228 11.14 -12.31 4.85
C ALA A 228 11.46 -13.34 5.96
N ASN A 229 12.03 -14.50 5.58
CA ASN A 229 12.50 -15.52 6.51
C ASN A 229 14.03 -15.52 6.69
N GLY A 230 14.74 -14.65 5.96
CA GLY A 230 16.18 -14.54 5.98
C GLY A 230 16.77 -14.08 7.32
N THR A 231 18.03 -14.40 7.54
CA THR A 231 18.77 -14.06 8.77
C THR A 231 20.03 -13.24 8.52
N ASP A 232 20.30 -12.92 7.26
CA ASP A 232 21.41 -12.06 6.88
C ASP A 232 21.19 -10.59 7.34
N VAL A 233 22.19 -9.75 7.17
CA VAL A 233 22.18 -8.37 7.65
C VAL A 233 21.06 -7.53 7.04
N TRP A 234 20.77 -7.73 5.73
CA TRP A 234 19.77 -6.95 5.03
C TRP A 234 18.35 -7.43 5.34
N ALA A 235 18.14 -8.74 5.41
CA ALA A 235 16.86 -9.32 5.82
C ALA A 235 16.48 -8.89 7.25
N LYS A 236 17.45 -8.81 8.17
CA LYS A 236 17.22 -8.28 9.52
C LYS A 236 16.92 -6.78 9.51
N LEU A 237 17.70 -5.99 8.77
CA LEU A 237 17.52 -4.54 8.67
C LEU A 237 16.15 -4.19 8.11
N PHE A 238 15.74 -4.84 7.02
CA PHE A 238 14.47 -4.56 6.34
C PHE A 238 13.30 -5.45 6.79
N SER A 239 13.47 -6.16 7.93
CA SER A 239 12.40 -7.00 8.47
C SER A 239 11.09 -6.25 8.78
N PRO A 240 11.08 -4.98 9.25
CA PRO A 240 9.82 -4.27 9.47
C PRO A 240 8.98 -4.15 8.20
N GLU A 241 9.63 -3.92 7.06
CA GLU A 241 8.97 -3.76 5.76
C GLU A 241 8.63 -5.12 5.13
N SER A 242 9.54 -6.10 5.17
CA SER A 242 9.30 -7.43 4.61
C SER A 242 8.18 -8.19 5.35
N HIS A 243 8.05 -7.98 6.65
CA HIS A 243 6.99 -8.56 7.47
C HIS A 243 5.62 -7.89 7.25
N PHE A 244 5.59 -6.73 6.59
CA PHE A 244 4.37 -6.12 6.05
C PHE A 244 4.07 -6.63 4.63
N ILE A 245 5.07 -6.57 3.72
CA ILE A 245 4.87 -6.85 2.29
C ILE A 245 4.56 -8.33 2.06
N TYR A 246 5.31 -9.25 2.67
CA TYR A 246 5.17 -10.68 2.39
C TYR A 246 3.79 -11.24 2.73
N PRO A 247 3.23 -11.07 3.94
CA PRO A 247 1.88 -11.56 4.22
C PRO A 247 0.80 -10.88 3.37
N TYR A 248 1.01 -9.62 2.97
CA TYR A 248 0.11 -8.91 2.08
C TYR A 248 0.09 -9.55 0.67
N LEU A 249 1.25 -9.90 0.13
CA LEU A 249 1.38 -10.61 -1.15
C LEU A 249 0.87 -12.05 -1.08
N LEU A 250 1.13 -12.78 0.00
CA LEU A 250 0.53 -14.10 0.22
C LEU A 250 -1.00 -14.04 0.13
N PHE A 251 -1.59 -13.09 0.84
CA PHE A 251 -3.03 -12.95 0.94
C PHE A 251 -3.70 -12.54 -0.38
N HIS A 252 -3.16 -11.49 -1.02
CA HIS A 252 -3.81 -10.86 -2.17
C HIS A 252 -3.32 -11.38 -3.53
N LEU A 253 -2.03 -11.75 -3.64
CA LEU A 253 -1.43 -12.17 -4.90
C LEU A 253 -1.51 -13.68 -5.09
N GLN A 254 -1.25 -14.47 -4.03
CA GLN A 254 -1.30 -15.92 -4.07
C GLN A 254 -2.63 -16.51 -3.60
N ASN A 255 -3.50 -15.70 -2.97
CA ASN A 255 -4.72 -16.13 -2.30
C ASN A 255 -4.48 -17.16 -1.15
N GLU A 256 -3.26 -17.16 -0.59
CA GLU A 256 -2.83 -18.01 0.52
C GLU A 256 -3.14 -17.33 1.86
N LYS A 257 -4.44 -17.19 2.16
CA LYS A 257 -4.92 -16.37 3.26
C LYS A 257 -4.52 -16.89 4.63
N ASP A 258 -4.64 -18.20 4.83
CA ASP A 258 -4.27 -18.86 6.08
C ASP A 258 -2.76 -18.78 6.33
N ALA A 259 -1.95 -18.96 5.29
CA ALA A 259 -0.50 -18.82 5.36
C ALA A 259 -0.08 -17.39 5.72
N ALA A 260 -0.77 -16.38 5.20
CA ALA A 260 -0.51 -14.99 5.54
C ALA A 260 -0.74 -14.69 7.04
N LEU A 261 -1.86 -15.16 7.58
CA LEU A 261 -2.16 -15.00 9.01
C LEU A 261 -1.25 -15.83 9.91
N ALA A 262 -0.91 -17.05 9.48
CA ALA A 262 0.06 -17.90 10.16
C ALA A 262 1.43 -17.23 10.25
N PHE A 263 1.94 -16.64 9.15
CA PHE A 263 3.20 -15.90 9.15
C PHE A 263 3.23 -14.79 10.20
N ILE A 264 2.18 -13.95 10.28
CA ILE A 264 2.08 -12.87 11.27
C ILE A 264 2.18 -13.42 12.70
N LYS A 265 1.50 -14.53 12.97
CA LYS A 265 1.49 -15.20 14.28
C LYS A 265 2.85 -15.83 14.60
N ASP A 266 3.44 -16.58 13.67
CA ASP A 266 4.67 -17.34 13.86
C ASP A 266 5.89 -16.41 14.03
N LYS A 267 5.92 -15.29 13.31
CA LYS A 267 6.91 -14.22 13.49
C LYS A 267 6.70 -13.41 14.77
N LYS A 268 5.59 -13.61 15.49
CA LYS A 268 5.24 -12.87 16.71
C LYS A 268 5.35 -11.36 16.53
N LEU A 269 4.77 -10.86 15.44
CA LEU A 269 4.87 -9.44 15.10
C LEU A 269 4.31 -8.58 16.23
N ASP A 270 4.99 -7.46 16.52
CA ASP A 270 4.50 -6.48 17.50
C ASP A 270 3.28 -5.75 16.93
N LEU A 271 2.09 -6.19 17.33
CA LEU A 271 0.81 -5.59 16.93
C LEU A 271 0.35 -4.48 17.88
N VAL A 272 1.14 -4.18 18.92
CA VAL A 272 0.86 -3.09 19.87
C VAL A 272 1.65 -1.84 19.50
N ASN A 273 2.96 -1.95 19.31
CA ASN A 273 3.84 -0.81 19.13
C ASN A 273 4.36 -0.64 17.68
N ASN A 274 3.97 -1.51 16.76
CA ASN A 274 4.21 -1.32 15.33
C ASN A 274 2.87 -1.22 14.60
N HIS A 275 2.46 0.02 14.30
CA HIS A 275 1.17 0.28 13.69
C HIS A 275 1.07 -0.21 12.24
N LEU A 276 2.18 -0.32 11.50
CA LEU A 276 2.18 -0.91 10.16
C LEU A 276 1.83 -2.41 10.22
N HIS A 277 2.47 -3.14 11.15
CA HIS A 277 2.16 -4.55 11.38
C HIS A 277 0.75 -4.75 11.94
N ALA A 278 0.33 -3.89 12.89
CA ALA A 278 -1.02 -3.93 13.45
C ALA A 278 -2.08 -3.71 12.38
N TRP A 279 -1.87 -2.73 11.49
CA TRP A 279 -2.78 -2.46 10.38
C TRP A 279 -2.84 -3.63 9.40
N THR A 280 -1.70 -4.17 9.00
CA THR A 280 -1.65 -5.37 8.15
C THR A 280 -2.45 -6.51 8.75
N ALA A 281 -2.17 -6.84 10.02
CA ALA A 281 -2.85 -7.94 10.70
C ALA A 281 -4.35 -7.71 10.84
N ALA A 282 -4.78 -6.50 11.19
CA ALA A 282 -6.19 -6.15 11.33
C ALA A 282 -6.92 -6.20 9.99
N ASN A 283 -6.31 -5.63 8.94
CA ASN A 283 -6.86 -5.63 7.58
C ASN A 283 -7.01 -7.03 7.01
N LEU A 284 -5.95 -7.86 7.08
CA LEU A 284 -6.01 -9.23 6.59
C LEU A 284 -7.00 -10.09 7.38
N ALA A 285 -7.08 -9.91 8.71
CA ALA A 285 -8.05 -10.59 9.55
C ALA A 285 -9.50 -10.21 9.17
N LEU A 286 -9.79 -8.92 8.95
CA LEU A 286 -11.11 -8.45 8.52
C LEU A 286 -11.50 -9.08 7.17
N ASN A 287 -10.58 -9.10 6.22
CA ASN A 287 -10.80 -9.68 4.90
C ASN A 287 -10.82 -11.21 4.88
N HIS A 288 -10.40 -11.84 6.00
CA HIS A 288 -10.47 -13.29 6.22
C HIS A 288 -11.62 -13.69 7.17
N LYS A 289 -12.62 -12.83 7.34
CA LYS A 289 -13.77 -13.09 8.22
C LYS A 289 -13.39 -13.35 9.69
N ALA A 290 -12.35 -12.68 10.18
CA ALA A 290 -11.91 -12.76 11.57
C ALA A 290 -12.09 -11.42 12.29
N SER A 291 -13.31 -10.86 12.23
CA SER A 291 -13.63 -9.53 12.75
C SER A 291 -13.36 -9.35 14.24
N SER A 292 -13.50 -10.41 15.04
CA SER A 292 -13.13 -10.39 16.47
C SER A 292 -11.64 -10.15 16.67
N GLN A 293 -10.79 -10.73 15.82
CA GLN A 293 -9.34 -10.52 15.84
C GLN A 293 -9.01 -9.09 15.40
N THR A 294 -9.62 -8.59 14.32
CA THR A 294 -9.49 -7.19 13.88
C THR A 294 -9.80 -6.23 15.02
N LYS A 295 -10.95 -6.40 15.68
CA LYS A 295 -11.35 -5.60 16.83
C LYS A 295 -10.30 -5.65 17.93
N SER A 296 -9.85 -6.83 18.32
CA SER A 296 -8.85 -7.00 19.38
C SER A 296 -7.53 -6.29 19.06
N ILE A 297 -7.02 -6.41 17.84
CA ILE A 297 -5.78 -5.73 17.42
C ILE A 297 -5.94 -4.22 17.50
N ILE A 298 -7.03 -3.67 16.95
CA ILE A 298 -7.22 -2.22 16.90
C ILE A 298 -7.44 -1.63 18.30
N GLU A 299 -8.19 -2.31 19.17
CA GLU A 299 -8.47 -1.81 20.53
C GLU A 299 -7.23 -1.84 21.43
N ASN A 300 -6.34 -2.84 21.27
CA ASN A 300 -5.15 -3.05 22.11
C ASN A 300 -3.88 -2.32 21.61
N ARG A 301 -3.92 -1.69 20.41
CA ARG A 301 -2.76 -0.97 19.89
C ARG A 301 -2.35 0.20 20.80
N ASN A 302 -1.10 0.55 20.81
CA ASN A 302 -0.60 1.75 21.49
C ASN A 302 -1.22 3.01 20.86
N LYS A 303 -1.81 3.88 21.68
CA LYS A 303 -2.54 5.09 21.25
C LYS A 303 -1.78 6.39 21.56
N SER A 304 -0.45 6.31 21.76
CA SER A 304 0.32 7.53 22.01
C SER A 304 0.29 8.48 20.80
N ALA A 305 0.50 9.77 21.06
CA ALA A 305 0.50 10.80 20.03
C ALA A 305 1.70 10.73 19.07
N ASP A 306 2.68 9.85 19.32
CA ASP A 306 3.83 9.63 18.43
C ASP A 306 3.42 9.00 17.09
N TYR A 307 2.33 8.25 17.08
CA TYR A 307 1.87 7.55 15.89
C TYR A 307 1.02 8.43 14.98
N VAL A 308 1.12 8.19 13.68
CA VAL A 308 0.19 8.78 12.71
C VAL A 308 -1.25 8.38 13.06
N SER A 309 -2.14 9.36 13.11
CA SER A 309 -3.57 9.12 13.29
C SER A 309 -4.16 8.57 11.99
N LEU A 310 -4.25 7.24 11.87
CA LEU A 310 -4.80 6.59 10.68
C LEU A 310 -6.34 6.56 10.74
N PRO A 311 -7.03 7.18 9.79
CA PRO A 311 -8.50 7.10 9.70
C PRO A 311 -9.01 5.66 9.49
N PHE A 312 -8.20 4.80 8.90
CA PHE A 312 -8.52 3.39 8.68
C PHE A 312 -8.81 2.60 9.96
N TRP A 313 -8.29 3.03 11.13
CA TRP A 313 -8.66 2.40 12.41
C TRP A 313 -10.16 2.52 12.70
N ASP A 314 -10.74 3.69 12.43
CA ASP A 314 -12.17 3.92 12.63
C ASP A 314 -13.00 3.13 11.59
N PHE A 315 -12.54 3.06 10.35
CA PHE A 315 -13.20 2.29 9.29
C PHE A 315 -13.20 0.78 9.59
N GLU A 316 -12.04 0.18 9.84
CA GLU A 316 -11.91 -1.26 10.04
C GLU A 316 -12.58 -1.72 11.35
N LEU A 317 -12.45 -0.94 12.44
CA LEU A 317 -13.15 -1.21 13.69
C LEU A 317 -14.66 -1.05 13.53
N GLY A 318 -15.11 -0.03 12.80
CA GLY A 318 -16.50 0.17 12.44
C GLY A 318 -17.08 -1.00 11.66
N CYS A 319 -16.34 -1.51 10.67
CA CYS A 319 -16.71 -2.72 9.92
C CYS A 319 -16.79 -3.96 10.83
N ALA A 320 -15.76 -4.18 11.66
CA ALA A 320 -15.70 -5.33 12.56
C ALA A 320 -16.88 -5.34 13.55
N LYS A 321 -17.26 -4.17 14.09
CA LYS A 321 -18.42 -4.02 14.97
C LYS A 321 -19.75 -4.23 14.23
N LEU A 322 -19.88 -3.66 13.02
CA LEU A 322 -21.05 -3.86 12.17
C LEU A 322 -21.27 -5.35 11.85
N TYR A 323 -20.21 -6.05 11.52
CA TYR A 323 -20.25 -7.48 11.22
C TYR A 323 -20.65 -8.35 12.44
N ALA A 324 -20.36 -7.87 13.65
CA ALA A 324 -20.86 -8.47 14.88
C ALA A 324 -22.27 -8.01 15.27
N LEU A 325 -22.94 -7.18 14.45
CA LEU A 325 -24.21 -6.50 14.70
C LEU A 325 -24.18 -5.53 15.91
N ASP A 326 -23.00 -5.08 16.34
CA ASP A 326 -22.83 -3.95 17.26
C ASP A 326 -23.06 -2.63 16.49
N LEU A 327 -24.35 -2.36 16.20
CA LEU A 327 -24.74 -1.22 15.36
C LEU A 327 -24.45 0.12 16.05
N ASP A 328 -24.59 0.18 17.38
CA ASP A 328 -24.34 1.39 18.16
C ASP A 328 -22.84 1.70 18.25
N GLY A 329 -22.00 0.69 18.35
CA GLY A 329 -20.56 0.85 18.32
C GLY A 329 -20.01 1.12 16.91
N ALA A 330 -20.66 0.62 15.86
CA ALA A 330 -20.21 0.78 14.46
C ALA A 330 -20.54 2.19 13.92
N THR A 331 -21.74 2.68 14.18
CA THR A 331 -22.25 3.95 13.61
C THR A 331 -21.32 5.14 13.85
N PRO A 332 -20.88 5.46 15.09
CA PRO A 332 -20.02 6.62 15.32
C PRO A 332 -18.63 6.49 14.65
N LEU A 333 -18.08 5.29 14.57
CA LEU A 333 -16.79 5.04 13.92
C LEU A 333 -16.85 5.26 12.40
N LEU A 334 -17.88 4.67 11.75
CA LEU A 334 -18.09 4.85 10.32
C LEU A 334 -18.43 6.30 9.97
N THR A 335 -19.21 7.00 10.81
CA THR A 335 -19.47 8.43 10.66
C THR A 335 -18.18 9.23 10.74
N LYS A 336 -17.37 9.00 11.77
CA LYS A 336 -16.09 9.69 11.96
C LYS A 336 -15.15 9.48 10.75
N TYR A 337 -15.03 8.23 10.27
CA TYR A 337 -14.24 7.95 9.08
C TYR A 337 -14.74 8.72 7.86
N THR A 338 -16.05 8.65 7.57
CA THR A 338 -16.60 9.32 6.38
C THR A 338 -16.54 10.85 6.45
N GLU A 339 -16.51 11.46 7.64
CA GLU A 339 -16.41 12.91 7.81
C GLU A 339 -14.96 13.40 7.79
N GLN A 340 -14.05 12.67 8.41
CA GLN A 340 -12.67 13.12 8.64
C GLN A 340 -11.71 12.71 7.52
N PHE A 341 -11.90 11.54 6.90
CA PHE A 341 -11.02 11.10 5.82
C PHE A 341 -11.21 11.94 4.57
N LYS A 342 -10.09 12.44 4.02
CA LYS A 342 -10.08 13.36 2.86
C LYS A 342 -9.77 12.67 1.54
N GLY A 343 -9.39 11.38 1.58
CA GLY A 343 -9.14 10.56 0.41
C GLY A 343 -10.42 10.00 -0.21
N ASN A 344 -10.24 9.14 -1.21
CA ASN A 344 -11.32 8.59 -2.01
C ASN A 344 -11.59 7.10 -1.76
N PHE A 345 -10.59 6.36 -1.24
CA PHE A 345 -10.68 4.91 -1.09
C PHE A 345 -11.63 4.52 0.05
N TYR A 346 -12.46 3.51 -0.18
CA TYR A 346 -13.44 2.96 0.77
C TYR A 346 -14.47 3.95 1.32
N ILE A 347 -14.61 5.14 0.75
CA ILE A 347 -15.62 6.11 1.19
C ILE A 347 -17.03 5.64 0.85
N LYS A 348 -17.25 5.15 -0.37
CA LYS A 348 -18.57 4.65 -0.78
C LYS A 348 -18.95 3.39 0.01
N ASP A 349 -17.99 2.50 0.24
CA ASP A 349 -18.16 1.29 1.04
C ASP A 349 -18.48 1.62 2.51
N ALA A 350 -17.79 2.59 3.10
CA ALA A 350 -18.07 3.06 4.46
C ALA A 350 -19.46 3.69 4.57
N LEU A 351 -19.86 4.52 3.58
CA LEU A 351 -21.20 5.12 3.51
C LEU A 351 -22.29 4.06 3.35
N GLN A 352 -22.05 3.01 2.57
CA GLN A 352 -22.97 1.88 2.45
C GLN A 352 -23.16 1.16 3.79
N LYS A 353 -22.05 0.87 4.49
CA LYS A 353 -22.07 0.22 5.79
C LYS A 353 -22.78 1.10 6.85
N LEU A 354 -22.52 2.40 6.83
CA LEU A 354 -23.21 3.37 7.69
C LEU A 354 -24.72 3.42 7.38
N SER A 355 -25.07 3.39 6.10
CA SER A 355 -26.47 3.30 5.63
C SER A 355 -27.15 2.04 6.15
N TRP A 356 -26.51 0.87 6.06
CA TRP A 356 -27.03 -0.39 6.58
C TRP A 356 -27.17 -0.40 8.11
N ALA A 357 -26.18 0.15 8.83
CA ALA A 357 -26.24 0.26 10.28
C ALA A 357 -27.48 1.05 10.73
N ASN A 358 -27.71 2.23 10.13
CA ASN A 358 -28.87 3.07 10.42
C ASN A 358 -30.19 2.41 10.00
N PHE A 359 -30.23 1.76 8.83
CA PHE A 359 -31.39 1.00 8.38
C PHE A 359 -31.77 -0.11 9.37
N LEU A 360 -30.81 -0.89 9.83
CA LEU A 360 -31.04 -1.97 10.81
C LEU A 360 -31.42 -1.46 12.19
N LYS A 361 -31.10 -0.21 12.55
CA LYS A 361 -31.55 0.49 13.77
C LYS A 361 -32.96 1.07 13.61
N GLY A 362 -33.52 1.08 12.41
CA GLY A 362 -34.82 1.70 12.10
C GLY A 362 -34.74 3.20 11.80
N ASP A 363 -33.56 3.81 11.82
CA ASP A 363 -33.41 5.21 11.45
C ASP A 363 -33.31 5.36 9.91
N MET A 364 -34.46 5.31 9.27
CA MET A 364 -34.56 5.43 7.82
C MET A 364 -34.07 6.77 7.28
N ARG A 365 -34.20 7.85 8.07
CA ARG A 365 -33.72 9.18 7.66
C ARG A 365 -32.21 9.21 7.56
N ALA A 366 -31.52 8.75 8.58
CA ALA A 366 -30.05 8.66 8.56
C ALA A 366 -29.54 7.64 7.53
N ALA A 367 -30.25 6.51 7.36
CA ALA A 367 -29.93 5.49 6.36
C ALA A 367 -29.97 6.07 4.94
N GLU A 368 -31.06 6.77 4.58
CA GLU A 368 -31.19 7.44 3.27
C GLU A 368 -30.18 8.57 3.08
N ALA A 369 -29.88 9.35 4.11
CA ALA A 369 -28.88 10.40 4.03
C ALA A 369 -27.50 9.82 3.70
N ALA A 370 -27.07 8.75 4.39
CA ALA A 370 -25.82 8.06 4.10
C ALA A 370 -25.81 7.46 2.69
N ARG A 371 -26.91 6.81 2.25
CA ARG A 371 -27.04 6.24 0.91
C ARG A 371 -26.91 7.29 -0.19
N LYS A 372 -27.49 8.46 -0.03
CA LYS A 372 -27.36 9.58 -0.98
C LYS A 372 -25.92 10.06 -1.11
N GLN A 373 -25.14 10.05 -0.02
CA GLN A 373 -23.73 10.45 -0.08
C GLN A 373 -22.86 9.51 -0.93
N ILE A 374 -23.26 8.24 -1.14
CA ILE A 374 -22.54 7.30 -2.01
C ILE A 374 -22.41 7.83 -3.44
N PHE A 375 -23.41 8.58 -3.94
CA PHE A 375 -23.38 9.17 -5.28
C PHE A 375 -22.46 10.38 -5.39
N LEU A 376 -22.22 11.08 -4.28
CA LEU A 376 -21.55 12.38 -4.25
C LEU A 376 -20.08 12.31 -3.83
N ARG A 377 -19.68 11.27 -3.07
CA ARG A 377 -18.37 11.21 -2.41
C ARG A 377 -17.63 9.91 -2.71
N GLY A 378 -16.30 9.98 -2.66
CA GLY A 378 -15.41 8.84 -2.87
C GLY A 378 -15.25 8.43 -4.33
N GLY A 379 -14.21 7.66 -4.61
CA GLY A 379 -13.89 7.08 -5.91
C GLY A 379 -14.63 5.76 -6.19
N THR A 380 -14.24 5.11 -7.29
CA THR A 380 -14.64 3.73 -7.63
C THR A 380 -13.41 2.89 -7.95
N ASP A 381 -12.31 3.15 -7.25
CA ASP A 381 -11.03 2.49 -7.52
C ASP A 381 -10.98 1.11 -6.86
N THR A 382 -11.69 0.94 -5.74
CA THR A 382 -11.83 -0.37 -5.09
C THR A 382 -13.08 -1.12 -5.55
N ASP A 383 -13.04 -2.45 -5.51
CA ASP A 383 -14.22 -3.26 -5.81
C ASP A 383 -15.33 -3.07 -4.78
N ALA A 384 -14.98 -2.78 -3.53
CA ALA A 384 -15.94 -2.46 -2.48
C ALA A 384 -16.71 -1.17 -2.80
N ASP A 385 -16.01 -0.10 -3.23
CA ASP A 385 -16.66 1.16 -3.62
C ASP A 385 -17.52 1.02 -4.88
N LYS A 386 -17.05 0.24 -5.89
CA LYS A 386 -17.86 -0.10 -7.08
C LYS A 386 -19.15 -0.82 -6.68
N GLN A 387 -19.03 -1.79 -5.75
CA GLN A 387 -20.16 -2.55 -5.24
C GLN A 387 -21.15 -1.66 -4.50
N ALA A 388 -20.66 -0.81 -3.61
CA ALA A 388 -21.47 0.13 -2.84
C ALA A 388 -22.28 1.05 -3.78
N LEU A 389 -21.64 1.60 -4.81
CA LEU A 389 -22.30 2.44 -5.81
C LEU A 389 -23.35 1.65 -6.61
N LYS A 390 -23.03 0.40 -6.99
CA LYS A 390 -23.96 -0.46 -7.73
C LYS A 390 -25.20 -0.80 -6.91
N GLU A 391 -25.03 -1.20 -5.66
CA GLU A 391 -26.16 -1.51 -4.76
C GLU A 391 -27.02 -0.25 -4.46
N ALA A 392 -26.36 0.91 -4.26
CA ALA A 392 -27.09 2.17 -4.07
C ALA A 392 -27.96 2.55 -5.27
N LYS A 393 -27.49 2.29 -6.51
CA LYS A 393 -28.22 2.54 -7.76
C LYS A 393 -29.48 1.68 -7.91
N LEU A 394 -29.54 0.50 -7.29
CA LEU A 394 -30.74 -0.34 -7.31
C LEU A 394 -31.91 0.30 -6.58
N GLY A 395 -31.65 1.20 -5.64
CA GLY A 395 -32.69 1.98 -4.94
C GLY A 395 -33.53 1.18 -3.95
N VAL A 396 -33.29 -0.11 -3.79
CA VAL A 396 -34.05 -0.98 -2.88
C VAL A 396 -33.29 -1.23 -1.57
N TRP A 397 -34.01 -1.45 -0.50
CA TRP A 397 -33.44 -1.90 0.76
C TRP A 397 -33.44 -3.42 0.81
N PRO A 398 -32.35 -4.03 1.30
CA PRO A 398 -32.30 -5.47 1.48
C PRO A 398 -33.28 -5.91 2.58
N ASN A 399 -33.68 -7.18 2.55
CA ASN A 399 -34.42 -7.75 3.66
C ASN A 399 -33.57 -7.67 4.95
N PRO A 400 -34.08 -7.06 6.06
CA PRO A 400 -33.27 -6.85 7.27
C PRO A 400 -32.68 -8.12 7.86
N LEU A 401 -33.40 -9.23 7.79
CA LEU A 401 -32.94 -10.52 8.33
C LEU A 401 -31.81 -11.11 7.49
N LEU A 402 -31.93 -11.03 6.17
CA LEU A 402 -30.90 -11.48 5.24
C LEU A 402 -29.66 -10.58 5.29
N LEU A 403 -29.83 -9.27 5.47
CA LEU A 403 -28.71 -8.35 5.67
C LEU A 403 -27.95 -8.67 6.97
N LYS A 404 -28.65 -8.90 8.08
CA LYS A 404 -28.01 -9.32 9.34
C LYS A 404 -27.21 -10.61 9.18
N ALA A 405 -27.78 -11.61 8.50
CA ALA A 405 -27.09 -12.87 8.22
C ALA A 405 -25.86 -12.67 7.32
N ARG A 406 -25.95 -11.79 6.31
CA ARG A 406 -24.80 -11.38 5.47
C ARG A 406 -23.70 -10.80 6.32
N LEU A 407 -23.99 -9.81 7.15
CA LEU A 407 -23.01 -9.13 8.00
C LEU A 407 -22.33 -10.10 8.97
N LEU A 408 -23.10 -10.95 9.64
CA LEU A 408 -22.53 -12.00 10.51
C LEU A 408 -21.62 -12.95 9.75
N THR A 409 -22.02 -13.42 8.57
CA THR A 409 -21.20 -14.29 7.73
C THR A 409 -19.91 -13.59 7.27
N ASP A 410 -20.00 -12.32 6.84
CA ASP A 410 -18.85 -11.53 6.43
C ASP A 410 -17.88 -11.27 7.60
N GLY A 411 -18.37 -11.29 8.84
CA GLY A 411 -17.58 -11.14 10.06
C GLY A 411 -16.99 -12.43 10.63
N GLY A 412 -17.39 -13.61 10.11
CA GLY A 412 -16.97 -14.91 10.61
C GLY A 412 -17.86 -15.46 11.76
N TYR A 413 -19.03 -14.90 11.95
CA TYR A 413 -20.02 -15.33 12.95
C TYR A 413 -21.04 -16.30 12.33
N ALA A 414 -20.53 -17.37 11.70
CA ALA A 414 -21.36 -18.31 10.93
C ALA A 414 -22.38 -19.07 11.79
N LYS A 415 -22.05 -19.37 13.06
CA LYS A 415 -22.99 -20.04 13.99
C LYS A 415 -24.17 -19.13 14.33
N GLU A 416 -23.90 -17.88 14.60
CA GLU A 416 -24.89 -16.85 14.89
C GLU A 416 -25.77 -16.55 13.66
N ALA A 417 -25.16 -16.53 12.48
CA ALA A 417 -25.88 -16.37 11.21
C ALA A 417 -26.83 -17.55 10.95
N LEU A 418 -26.38 -18.79 11.22
CA LEU A 418 -27.23 -19.97 11.10
C LEU A 418 -28.40 -19.91 12.08
N ALA A 419 -28.14 -19.63 13.36
CA ALA A 419 -29.18 -19.51 14.38
C ALA A 419 -30.22 -18.42 14.02
N LEU A 420 -29.77 -17.33 13.39
CA LEU A 420 -30.64 -16.24 12.95
C LEU A 420 -31.60 -16.68 11.84
N LEU A 421 -31.17 -17.54 10.89
CA LEU A 421 -31.96 -17.93 9.70
C LEU A 421 -32.69 -19.29 9.85
N GLN A 422 -32.20 -20.18 10.72
CA GLN A 422 -32.70 -21.54 10.83
C GLN A 422 -34.21 -21.56 11.11
N GLY A 423 -34.96 -22.35 10.34
CA GLY A 423 -36.42 -22.50 10.48
C GLY A 423 -37.25 -21.32 9.96
N LYS A 424 -36.63 -20.31 9.36
CA LYS A 424 -37.36 -19.10 8.91
C LYS A 424 -37.65 -19.06 7.41
N GLN A 425 -37.46 -20.16 6.66
CA GLN A 425 -37.67 -20.22 5.21
C GLN A 425 -39.05 -19.70 4.77
N GLN A 426 -40.10 -20.00 5.55
CA GLN A 426 -41.48 -19.60 5.22
C GLN A 426 -41.75 -18.07 5.38
N GLN A 427 -40.82 -17.34 6.01
CA GLN A 427 -40.96 -15.89 6.15
C GLN A 427 -40.61 -15.14 4.87
N PHE A 428 -39.89 -15.79 3.95
CA PHE A 428 -39.45 -15.20 2.68
C PHE A 428 -40.42 -15.53 1.57
N THR A 429 -41.38 -14.65 1.33
CA THR A 429 -42.42 -14.82 0.29
C THR A 429 -41.98 -14.24 -1.06
N ASN A 430 -41.16 -13.19 -1.05
CA ASN A 430 -40.59 -12.62 -2.26
C ASN A 430 -39.60 -13.61 -2.91
N PRO A 431 -39.70 -13.88 -4.23
CA PRO A 431 -38.82 -14.82 -4.92
C PRO A 431 -37.32 -14.51 -4.78
N LEU A 432 -36.93 -13.22 -4.79
CA LEU A 432 -35.54 -12.79 -4.61
C LEU A 432 -35.04 -13.06 -3.19
N ASP A 433 -35.85 -12.72 -2.17
CA ASP A 433 -35.50 -13.00 -0.77
C ASP A 433 -35.39 -14.51 -0.52
N LYS A 434 -36.28 -15.30 -1.10
CA LYS A 434 -36.22 -16.77 -1.02
C LYS A 434 -34.96 -17.32 -1.64
N LEU A 435 -34.58 -16.82 -2.82
CA LEU A 435 -33.33 -17.20 -3.50
C LEU A 435 -32.12 -16.80 -2.64
N GLU A 436 -32.09 -15.57 -2.14
CA GLU A 436 -31.01 -15.10 -1.26
C GLU A 436 -30.93 -15.91 0.03
N TYR A 437 -32.05 -16.26 0.66
CA TYR A 437 -32.07 -17.09 1.86
C TYR A 437 -31.36 -18.44 1.63
N VAL A 438 -31.73 -19.17 0.57
CA VAL A 438 -31.15 -20.47 0.25
C VAL A 438 -29.65 -20.33 0.00
N TYR A 439 -29.26 -19.31 -0.76
CA TYR A 439 -27.84 -18.99 -1.00
C TYR A 439 -27.09 -18.69 0.31
N ARG A 440 -27.66 -17.87 1.22
CA ARG A 440 -27.03 -17.53 2.50
C ARG A 440 -26.84 -18.75 3.39
N ILE A 441 -27.80 -19.66 3.44
CA ILE A 441 -27.67 -20.91 4.19
C ILE A 441 -26.52 -21.75 3.62
N GLY A 442 -26.40 -21.86 2.28
CA GLY A 442 -25.28 -22.54 1.65
C GLY A 442 -23.92 -21.93 2.05
N ARG A 443 -23.81 -20.61 2.02
CA ARG A 443 -22.62 -19.86 2.47
C ARG A 443 -22.27 -20.11 3.93
N ILE A 444 -23.27 -20.13 4.80
CA ILE A 444 -23.08 -20.37 6.23
C ILE A 444 -22.56 -21.80 6.47
N TYR A 445 -23.10 -22.80 5.78
CA TYR A 445 -22.61 -24.17 5.91
C TYR A 445 -21.19 -24.32 5.36
N GLU A 446 -20.83 -23.64 4.27
CA GLU A 446 -19.44 -23.59 3.78
C GLU A 446 -18.51 -23.02 4.84
N ASP A 447 -18.86 -21.89 5.46
CA ASP A 447 -18.04 -21.25 6.51
C ASP A 447 -17.96 -22.11 7.81
N LEU A 448 -18.92 -22.98 8.04
CA LEU A 448 -18.90 -23.97 9.13
C LEU A 448 -18.14 -25.26 8.78
N GLY A 449 -17.56 -25.35 7.59
CA GLY A 449 -16.89 -26.56 7.10
C GLY A 449 -17.84 -27.74 6.77
N LYS A 450 -19.14 -27.48 6.73
CA LYS A 450 -20.18 -28.47 6.39
C LYS A 450 -20.42 -28.47 4.88
N GLU A 451 -19.40 -28.94 4.13
CA GLU A 451 -19.33 -28.81 2.68
C GLU A 451 -20.45 -29.58 1.96
N THR A 452 -20.90 -30.72 2.49
CA THR A 452 -21.98 -31.53 1.87
C THR A 452 -23.30 -30.78 1.94
N GLU A 453 -23.62 -30.21 3.09
CA GLU A 453 -24.80 -29.37 3.27
C GLU A 453 -24.69 -28.10 2.42
N ALA A 454 -23.52 -27.47 2.37
CA ALA A 454 -23.27 -26.29 1.52
C ALA A 454 -23.58 -26.58 0.04
N ILE A 455 -23.06 -27.68 -0.51
CA ILE A 455 -23.31 -28.10 -1.89
C ILE A 455 -24.81 -28.36 -2.13
N ALA A 456 -25.51 -28.97 -1.18
CA ALA A 456 -26.95 -29.22 -1.30
C ALA A 456 -27.74 -27.89 -1.46
N PHE A 457 -27.46 -26.90 -0.61
CA PHE A 457 -28.07 -25.57 -0.70
C PHE A 457 -27.62 -24.79 -1.94
N TYR A 458 -26.40 -24.95 -2.40
CA TYR A 458 -25.96 -24.35 -3.65
C TYR A 458 -26.67 -24.94 -4.86
N LYS A 459 -26.91 -26.27 -4.91
CA LYS A 459 -27.75 -26.90 -5.95
C LYS A 459 -29.18 -26.35 -5.94
N GLU A 460 -29.78 -26.18 -4.78
CA GLU A 460 -31.11 -25.56 -4.64
C GLU A 460 -31.09 -24.09 -5.13
N THR A 461 -30.05 -23.31 -4.76
CA THR A 461 -29.87 -21.92 -5.22
C THR A 461 -29.79 -21.84 -6.74
N ILE A 462 -29.01 -22.73 -7.37
CA ILE A 462 -28.87 -22.80 -8.84
C ILE A 462 -30.24 -23.09 -9.48
N LYS A 463 -30.97 -24.07 -8.95
CA LYS A 463 -32.31 -24.42 -9.45
C LYS A 463 -33.31 -23.27 -9.37
N LEU A 464 -33.31 -22.54 -8.25
CA LEU A 464 -34.23 -21.42 -8.03
C LEU A 464 -33.86 -20.16 -8.83
N GLY A 465 -32.57 -19.96 -9.10
CA GLY A 465 -32.06 -18.72 -9.66
C GLY A 465 -31.57 -18.79 -11.11
N ALA A 466 -31.69 -19.95 -11.79
CA ALA A 466 -31.13 -20.15 -13.14
C ALA A 466 -31.61 -19.11 -14.17
N ASN A 467 -32.84 -18.65 -14.05
CA ASN A 467 -33.47 -17.67 -14.94
C ASN A 467 -33.60 -16.26 -14.31
N GLN A 468 -32.84 -15.98 -13.26
CA GLN A 468 -32.88 -14.68 -12.58
C GLN A 468 -31.60 -13.88 -12.84
N THR A 469 -31.74 -12.56 -12.93
CA THR A 469 -30.60 -11.64 -13.13
C THR A 469 -29.76 -11.44 -11.85
N ALA A 470 -30.20 -11.99 -10.71
CA ALA A 470 -29.44 -11.97 -9.46
C ALA A 470 -28.26 -12.94 -9.54
N TYR A 471 -27.13 -12.51 -9.04
CA TYR A 471 -25.85 -13.25 -9.11
C TYR A 471 -25.78 -14.54 -8.26
N PHE A 472 -26.77 -14.79 -7.43
CA PHE A 472 -26.72 -15.85 -6.41
C PHE A 472 -26.54 -17.24 -7.00
N ALA A 473 -27.24 -17.56 -8.10
CA ALA A 473 -27.14 -18.86 -8.76
C ALA A 473 -25.75 -19.08 -9.39
N ALA A 474 -25.25 -18.14 -10.16
CA ALA A 474 -23.92 -18.22 -10.74
C ALA A 474 -22.81 -18.30 -9.67
N ARG A 475 -22.96 -17.54 -8.61
CA ARG A 475 -22.03 -17.59 -7.47
C ARG A 475 -22.10 -18.93 -6.72
N ALA A 476 -23.29 -19.50 -6.54
CA ALA A 476 -23.48 -20.80 -5.92
C ALA A 476 -22.82 -21.92 -6.77
N ALA A 477 -22.97 -21.87 -8.09
CA ALA A 477 -22.31 -22.80 -9.00
C ALA A 477 -20.78 -22.72 -8.88
N LEU A 478 -20.21 -21.49 -8.93
CA LEU A 478 -18.78 -21.30 -8.74
C LEU A 478 -18.28 -21.90 -7.41
N GLN A 479 -19.00 -21.66 -6.30
CA GLN A 479 -18.58 -22.14 -4.98
C GLN A 479 -18.72 -23.66 -4.81
N ALA A 480 -19.79 -24.25 -5.35
CA ALA A 480 -19.91 -25.70 -5.38
C ALA A 480 -18.76 -26.34 -6.17
N GLY A 481 -18.42 -25.77 -7.34
CA GLY A 481 -17.26 -26.19 -8.11
C GLY A 481 -15.95 -26.12 -7.33
N GLN A 482 -15.69 -25.02 -6.65
CA GLN A 482 -14.49 -24.83 -5.82
C GLN A 482 -14.38 -25.82 -4.65
N ILE A 483 -15.48 -26.15 -3.98
CA ILE A 483 -15.51 -27.18 -2.93
C ILE A 483 -15.16 -28.54 -3.50
N LEU A 484 -15.78 -28.93 -4.62
CA LEU A 484 -15.57 -30.21 -5.28
C LEU A 484 -14.13 -30.36 -5.82
N GLU A 485 -13.59 -29.28 -6.39
CA GLU A 485 -12.20 -29.24 -6.83
C GLU A 485 -11.22 -29.49 -5.67
N LYS A 486 -11.41 -28.84 -4.53
CA LYS A 486 -10.62 -29.08 -3.31
C LYS A 486 -10.71 -30.54 -2.83
N ARG A 487 -11.86 -31.19 -3.04
CA ARG A 487 -12.06 -32.61 -2.74
C ARG A 487 -11.44 -33.55 -3.80
N GLY A 488 -10.85 -33.02 -4.87
CA GLY A 488 -10.32 -33.81 -5.98
C GLY A 488 -11.39 -34.36 -6.94
N GLN A 489 -12.65 -33.97 -6.79
CA GLN A 489 -13.79 -34.38 -7.62
C GLN A 489 -13.86 -33.52 -8.89
N LYS A 490 -12.83 -33.57 -9.72
CA LYS A 490 -12.61 -32.65 -10.86
C LYS A 490 -13.75 -32.62 -11.86
N GLN A 491 -14.31 -33.82 -12.22
CA GLN A 491 -15.36 -33.86 -13.24
C GLN A 491 -16.65 -33.17 -12.79
N GLU A 492 -17.01 -33.35 -11.52
CA GLU A 492 -18.18 -32.70 -10.95
C GLU A 492 -17.92 -31.18 -10.79
N ALA A 493 -16.71 -30.79 -10.40
CA ALA A 493 -16.31 -29.39 -10.31
C ALA A 493 -16.44 -28.66 -11.67
N ILE A 494 -15.95 -29.28 -12.75
CA ILE A 494 -16.07 -28.76 -14.12
C ILE A 494 -17.54 -28.54 -14.48
N SER A 495 -18.42 -29.52 -14.21
CA SER A 495 -19.84 -29.37 -14.48
C SER A 495 -20.48 -28.17 -13.80
N PHE A 496 -20.07 -27.84 -12.55
CA PHE A 496 -20.54 -26.65 -11.86
C PHE A 496 -19.95 -25.36 -12.43
N TYR A 497 -18.68 -25.37 -12.86
CA TYR A 497 -18.08 -24.22 -13.54
C TYR A 497 -18.76 -23.94 -14.89
N GLU A 498 -19.10 -24.98 -15.65
CA GLU A 498 -19.87 -24.86 -16.89
C GLU A 498 -21.28 -24.26 -16.63
N GLN A 499 -21.96 -24.71 -15.57
CA GLN A 499 -23.24 -24.12 -15.17
C GLN A 499 -23.09 -22.62 -14.81
N CYS A 500 -22.01 -22.22 -14.13
CA CYS A 500 -21.72 -20.81 -13.85
C CYS A 500 -21.56 -20.00 -15.15
N LEU A 501 -20.80 -20.52 -16.10
CA LEU A 501 -20.51 -19.88 -17.39
C LEU A 501 -21.76 -19.78 -18.29
N ALA A 502 -22.65 -20.74 -18.20
CA ALA A 502 -23.90 -20.80 -19.00
C ALA A 502 -24.95 -19.77 -18.57
N MET A 503 -24.83 -19.18 -17.37
CA MET A 503 -25.73 -18.13 -16.89
C MET A 503 -25.32 -16.78 -17.48
N GLU A 504 -26.10 -16.24 -18.43
CA GLU A 504 -25.68 -15.09 -19.24
C GLU A 504 -26.04 -13.74 -18.62
N GLU A 505 -27.23 -13.58 -18.07
CA GLU A 505 -27.77 -12.29 -17.65
C GLU A 505 -27.76 -12.10 -16.12
N HIS A 506 -26.56 -12.00 -15.52
CA HIS A 506 -26.49 -11.75 -14.08
C HIS A 506 -25.43 -10.71 -13.70
N SER A 507 -25.60 -10.14 -12.51
CA SER A 507 -24.62 -9.26 -11.91
C SER A 507 -23.29 -9.98 -11.68
N TYR A 508 -22.14 -9.30 -11.97
CA TYR A 508 -20.78 -9.83 -11.79
C TYR A 508 -20.34 -10.91 -12.77
N LYS A 509 -21.04 -11.09 -13.90
CA LYS A 509 -20.73 -12.13 -14.89
C LYS A 509 -19.23 -12.20 -15.21
N ASN A 510 -18.61 -11.12 -15.66
CA ASN A 510 -17.19 -11.11 -16.05
C ASN A 510 -16.25 -11.62 -14.92
N SER A 511 -16.49 -11.23 -13.69
CA SER A 511 -15.67 -11.64 -12.55
C SER A 511 -15.90 -13.10 -12.17
N LEU A 512 -17.14 -13.58 -12.23
CA LEU A 512 -17.47 -14.98 -11.93
C LEU A 512 -16.97 -15.91 -13.04
N ASP A 513 -17.15 -15.51 -14.31
CA ASP A 513 -16.65 -16.24 -15.47
C ASP A 513 -15.12 -16.40 -15.46
N GLN A 514 -14.38 -15.32 -15.15
CA GLN A 514 -12.93 -15.42 -15.03
C GLN A 514 -12.50 -16.45 -13.97
N ARG A 515 -13.19 -16.47 -12.84
CA ARG A 515 -12.89 -17.40 -11.74
C ARG A 515 -13.31 -18.84 -12.05
N ALA A 516 -14.36 -19.03 -12.85
CA ALA A 516 -14.80 -20.36 -13.29
C ALA A 516 -13.90 -20.93 -14.39
N LYS A 517 -13.18 -20.08 -15.15
CA LYS A 517 -12.22 -20.48 -16.19
C LYS A 517 -10.79 -20.70 -15.68
N ALA A 518 -10.45 -20.17 -14.51
CA ALA A 518 -9.12 -20.26 -13.90
C ALA A 518 -8.87 -21.65 -13.30
#